data_c320d8bd98f7129df98ff5309778de02
#
_entry.id   c320d8bd98f7129df98ff5309778de02
#
_cell.length_a   1.000
_cell.length_b   1.000
_cell.length_c   1.000
_cell.angle_alpha   90.00
_cell.angle_beta   90.00
_cell.angle_gamma   90.00
#
_symmetry.space_group_name_H-M   'P 1'
#
loop_
_entity.id
_entity.type
_entity.pdbx_description
1 polymer ?
#
loop_
_entity_poly.entity_id
_entity_poly.type
_entity_poly.pdbx_seq_one_letter_code
_entity_poly.pdbx_strand_id
1 'polypeptide(L)'
;MSRVPAMWYVIIGQDSPNALEIRKRVRPAHLERAQRLLAEGRMLVAGPCPAIDSPDPGPAGFTGSVIIAEFASLADAKAWVAADPYVTEGVFQSHEVRPF
;
A
#
# COMPACT_ATOMS: atom_id res chain seq x y z
N MET A 1 -29.24 -8.05 -2.17
CA MET A 1 -28.45 -8.80 -1.18
C MET A 1 -27.46 -7.87 -0.50
N SER A 2 -27.46 -7.84 0.79
CA SER A 2 -26.56 -6.97 1.51
C SER A 2 -25.14 -7.57 1.54
N ARG A 3 -24.19 -6.69 1.52
CA ARG A 3 -22.78 -7.01 1.65
C ARG A 3 -22.47 -7.41 3.09
N VAL A 4 -21.57 -8.38 3.29
CA VAL A 4 -21.07 -8.71 4.61
C VAL A 4 -20.40 -7.48 5.21
N PRO A 5 -20.69 -7.08 6.45
CA PRO A 5 -20.01 -5.95 7.07
C PRO A 5 -18.50 -6.15 7.07
N ALA A 6 -17.79 -5.13 6.65
CA ALA A 6 -16.34 -5.10 6.62
C ALA A 6 -15.88 -3.79 7.27
N MET A 7 -14.62 -3.74 7.65
CA MET A 7 -14.03 -2.56 8.24
C MET A 7 -12.97 -1.98 7.31
N TRP A 8 -12.73 -0.72 7.50
CA TRP A 8 -11.59 -0.05 6.89
C TRP A 8 -10.33 -0.34 7.69
N TYR A 9 -9.23 -0.48 6.99
CA TYR A 9 -7.91 -0.67 7.60
C TYR A 9 -6.93 0.27 6.92
N VAL A 10 -6.06 0.88 7.73
CA VAL A 10 -4.95 1.67 7.21
C VAL A 10 -3.71 0.79 7.20
N ILE A 11 -3.03 0.78 6.05
CA ILE A 11 -1.76 0.11 5.84
C ILE A 11 -0.72 1.19 5.63
N ILE A 12 0.33 1.20 6.44
CA ILE A 12 1.40 2.18 6.36
C ILE A 12 2.70 1.43 6.14
N GLY A 13 3.34 1.64 4.99
CA GLY A 13 4.64 1.07 4.69
C GLY A 13 5.73 2.13 4.79
N GLN A 14 6.88 1.75 5.34
CA GLN A 14 8.07 2.59 5.38
C GLN A 14 9.11 2.05 4.42
N ASP A 15 9.59 2.92 3.52
CA ASP A 15 10.54 2.50 2.50
C ASP A 15 11.90 2.14 3.07
N SER A 16 12.51 1.12 2.47
CA SER A 16 13.90 0.79 2.69
C SER A 16 14.81 1.89 2.13
N PRO A 17 16.04 2.02 2.62
CA PRO A 17 17.05 2.82 1.92
C PRO A 17 17.17 2.33 0.46
N ASN A 18 17.27 3.24 -0.49
CA ASN A 18 17.40 2.94 -1.92
C ASN A 18 16.18 2.21 -2.54
N ALA A 19 15.01 2.38 -1.95
CA ALA A 19 13.79 1.72 -2.42
C ALA A 19 13.30 2.23 -3.78
N LEU A 20 13.72 3.41 -4.22
CA LEU A 20 13.18 4.05 -5.42
C LEU A 20 13.30 3.16 -6.68
N GLU A 21 14.47 2.55 -6.88
CA GLU A 21 14.68 1.68 -8.04
C GLU A 21 13.86 0.39 -7.95
N ILE A 22 13.71 -0.13 -6.74
CA ILE A 22 12.86 -1.32 -6.52
C ILE A 22 11.40 -0.96 -6.79
N ARG A 23 10.94 0.21 -6.32
CA ARG A 23 9.58 0.70 -6.61
C ARG A 23 9.31 0.74 -8.10
N LYS A 24 10.22 1.30 -8.88
CA LYS A 24 10.06 1.41 -10.34
C LYS A 24 9.88 0.03 -10.97
N ARG A 25 10.68 -0.93 -10.54
CA ARG A 25 10.67 -2.28 -11.10
C ARG A 25 9.37 -3.04 -10.77
N VAL A 26 8.88 -2.94 -9.54
CA VAL A 26 7.75 -3.76 -9.07
C VAL A 26 6.42 -3.00 -9.04
N ARG A 27 6.42 -1.71 -9.33
CA ARG A 27 5.22 -0.89 -9.30
C ARG A 27 4.05 -1.43 -10.13
N PRO A 28 4.26 -1.94 -11.36
CA PRO A 28 3.15 -2.47 -12.14
C PRO A 28 2.39 -3.60 -11.42
N ALA A 29 3.11 -4.52 -10.80
CA ALA A 29 2.50 -5.63 -10.06
C ALA A 29 1.77 -5.14 -8.80
N HIS A 30 2.33 -4.16 -8.10
CA HIS A 30 1.70 -3.53 -6.94
C HIS A 30 0.40 -2.82 -7.34
N LEU A 31 0.44 -2.02 -8.41
CA LEU A 31 -0.73 -1.28 -8.90
C LEU A 31 -1.85 -2.21 -9.35
N GLU A 32 -1.53 -3.34 -9.97
CA GLU A 32 -2.53 -4.32 -10.38
C GLU A 32 -3.36 -4.78 -9.19
N ARG A 33 -2.71 -5.06 -8.06
CA ARG A 33 -3.39 -5.49 -6.83
C ARG A 33 -4.25 -4.38 -6.25
N ALA A 34 -3.72 -3.15 -6.19
CA ALA A 34 -4.45 -1.99 -5.71
C ALA A 34 -5.67 -1.69 -6.60
N GLN A 35 -5.52 -1.81 -7.91
CA GLN A 35 -6.60 -1.58 -8.86
C GLN A 35 -7.73 -2.61 -8.71
N ARG A 36 -7.43 -3.83 -8.32
CA ARG A 36 -8.47 -4.83 -8.01
C ARG A 36 -9.32 -4.39 -6.82
N LEU A 37 -8.70 -3.87 -5.77
CA LEU A 37 -9.44 -3.33 -4.63
C LEU A 37 -10.32 -2.15 -5.05
N LEU A 38 -9.79 -1.27 -5.90
CA LEU A 38 -10.54 -0.15 -6.43
C LEU A 38 -11.74 -0.61 -7.25
N ALA A 39 -11.55 -1.58 -8.13
CA ALA A 39 -12.61 -2.12 -8.98
C ALA A 39 -13.71 -2.79 -8.15
N GLU A 40 -13.37 -3.36 -7.00
CA GLU A 40 -14.33 -3.99 -6.08
C GLU A 40 -15.01 -2.97 -5.15
N GLY A 41 -14.69 -1.68 -5.27
CA GLY A 41 -15.25 -0.65 -4.39
C GLY A 41 -14.69 -0.68 -2.97
N ARG A 42 -13.54 -1.28 -2.76
CA ARG A 42 -12.93 -1.49 -1.46
C ARG A 42 -11.76 -0.57 -1.16
N MET A 43 -11.41 0.32 -2.09
CA MET A 43 -10.30 1.27 -1.92
C MET A 43 -10.84 2.64 -1.56
N LEU A 44 -10.40 3.20 -0.43
CA LEU A 44 -10.71 4.57 -0.09
C LEU A 44 -9.66 5.51 -0.69
N VAL A 45 -8.39 5.23 -0.41
CA VAL A 45 -7.26 6.03 -0.90
C VAL A 45 -6.00 5.18 -0.86
N ALA A 46 -5.09 5.45 -1.78
CA ALA A 46 -3.76 4.85 -1.78
C ALA A 46 -2.78 5.80 -2.45
N GLY A 47 -1.59 5.89 -1.91
CA GLY A 47 -0.55 6.71 -2.52
C GLY A 47 0.76 6.69 -1.76
N PRO A 48 1.83 7.12 -2.43
CA PRO A 48 3.15 7.24 -1.82
C PRO A 48 3.28 8.53 -1.02
N CYS A 49 4.20 8.53 -0.06
CA CYS A 49 4.53 9.70 0.73
C CYS A 49 5.85 10.28 0.18
N PRO A 50 5.83 11.46 -0.47
CA PRO A 50 7.06 12.07 -0.98
C PRO A 50 8.05 12.36 0.14
N ALA A 51 9.34 12.17 -0.15
CA ALA A 51 10.40 12.42 0.83
C ALA A 51 10.66 13.92 1.06
N ILE A 52 10.20 14.77 0.15
CA ILE A 52 10.26 16.23 0.26
C ILE A 52 8.88 16.82 0.01
N ASP A 53 8.70 18.07 0.39
CA ASP A 53 7.40 18.76 0.22
C ASP A 53 7.17 19.14 -1.26
N SER A 54 6.89 18.13 -2.06
CA SER A 54 6.61 18.28 -3.49
C SER A 54 5.79 17.10 -3.98
N PRO A 55 4.81 17.33 -4.87
CA PRO A 55 4.06 16.23 -5.50
C PRO A 55 4.94 15.41 -6.45
N ASP A 56 6.07 15.96 -6.91
CA ASP A 56 7.06 15.26 -7.72
C ASP A 56 8.41 15.34 -7.02
N PRO A 57 8.75 14.36 -6.16
CA PRO A 57 9.97 14.41 -5.37
C PRO A 57 11.23 14.09 -6.20
N GLY A 58 11.09 13.57 -7.43
CA GLY A 58 12.23 13.21 -8.27
C GLY A 58 13.18 12.23 -7.58
N PRO A 59 14.51 12.49 -7.63
CA PRO A 59 15.50 11.59 -7.03
C PRO A 59 15.39 11.44 -5.51
N ALA A 60 14.75 12.37 -4.82
CA ALA A 60 14.52 12.26 -3.37
C ALA A 60 13.63 11.06 -3.04
N GLY A 61 12.75 10.66 -3.96
CA GLY A 61 11.92 9.50 -3.80
C GLY A 61 10.86 9.63 -2.72
N PHE A 62 10.57 8.51 -2.07
CA PHE A 62 9.45 8.40 -1.13
C PHE A 62 9.93 7.82 0.20
N THR A 63 9.24 8.19 1.28
CA THR A 63 9.49 7.62 2.63
C THR A 63 8.60 6.41 2.90
N GLY A 64 7.55 6.22 2.14
CA GLY A 64 6.61 5.14 2.34
C GLY A 64 5.38 5.28 1.48
N SER A 65 4.35 4.53 1.87
CA SER A 65 3.03 4.56 1.22
C SER A 65 1.95 4.36 2.25
N VAL A 66 0.76 4.87 1.95
CA VAL A 66 -0.44 4.65 2.75
C VAL A 66 -1.52 4.08 1.85
N ILE A 67 -2.20 3.05 2.35
CA ILE A 67 -3.37 2.47 1.70
C ILE A 67 -4.47 2.37 2.75
N ILE A 68 -5.67 2.86 2.43
CA ILE A 68 -6.84 2.64 3.28
C ILE A 68 -7.87 1.90 2.44
N ALA A 69 -8.20 0.69 2.87
CA ALA A 69 -9.09 -0.20 2.12
C ALA A 69 -9.92 -1.08 3.06
N GLU A 70 -10.95 -1.68 2.51
CA GLU A 70 -11.85 -2.57 3.23
C GLU A 70 -11.37 -4.01 3.18
N PHE A 71 -11.40 -4.66 4.34
CA PHE A 71 -11.14 -6.10 4.46
C PHE A 71 -12.12 -6.69 5.47
N ALA A 72 -12.36 -7.99 5.36
CA ALA A 72 -13.26 -8.71 6.26
C ALA A 72 -12.71 -8.76 7.70
N SER A 73 -11.38 -8.74 7.85
CA SER A 73 -10.73 -8.82 9.16
C SER A 73 -9.35 -8.19 9.13
N LEU A 74 -8.80 -7.92 10.30
CA LEU A 74 -7.42 -7.47 10.43
C LEU A 74 -6.44 -8.52 9.86
N ALA A 75 -6.72 -9.80 10.09
CA ALA A 75 -5.90 -10.89 9.55
C ALA A 75 -5.87 -10.87 8.02
N ASP A 76 -7.01 -10.62 7.39
CA ASP A 76 -7.08 -10.52 5.93
C ASP A 76 -6.31 -9.31 5.40
N ALA A 77 -6.40 -8.17 6.08
CA ALA A 77 -5.63 -6.98 5.70
C ALA A 77 -4.12 -7.23 5.81
N LYS A 78 -3.69 -7.87 6.89
CA LYS A 78 -2.28 -8.23 7.09
C LYS A 78 -1.80 -9.21 6.03
N ALA A 79 -2.60 -10.20 5.68
CA ALA A 79 -2.26 -11.18 4.63
C ALA A 79 -2.14 -10.50 3.27
N TRP A 80 -3.03 -9.56 2.98
CA TRP A 80 -3.00 -8.83 1.71
C TRP A 80 -1.70 -8.06 1.53
N VAL A 81 -1.28 -7.30 2.55
CA VAL A 81 -0.04 -6.51 2.46
C VAL A 81 1.21 -7.40 2.47
N ALA A 82 1.21 -8.47 3.24
CA ALA A 82 2.34 -9.40 3.30
C ALA A 82 2.64 -10.04 1.94
N ALA A 83 1.64 -10.22 1.10
CA ALA A 83 1.77 -10.77 -0.25
C ALA A 83 2.08 -9.70 -1.30
N ASP A 84 2.09 -8.43 -0.94
CA ASP A 84 2.32 -7.36 -1.90
C ASP A 84 3.78 -7.31 -2.35
N PRO A 85 4.06 -7.06 -3.65
CA PRO A 85 5.43 -6.93 -4.14
C PRO A 85 6.26 -5.88 -3.42
N TYR A 86 5.63 -4.83 -2.89
CA TYR A 86 6.35 -3.81 -2.12
C TYR A 86 6.91 -4.37 -0.80
N VAL A 87 6.32 -5.43 -0.28
CA VAL A 87 6.86 -6.15 0.89
C VAL A 87 7.82 -7.25 0.43
N THR A 88 7.40 -8.11 -0.49
CA THR A 88 8.17 -9.28 -0.88
C THR A 88 9.47 -8.93 -1.60
N GLU A 89 9.51 -7.79 -2.30
CA GLU A 89 10.69 -7.34 -3.04
C GLU A 89 11.51 -6.27 -2.32
N GLY A 90 11.12 -5.93 -1.10
CA GLY A 90 11.95 -5.08 -0.23
C GLY A 90 11.83 -3.58 -0.45
N VAL A 91 10.74 -3.08 -1.04
CA VAL A 91 10.46 -1.64 -1.06
C VAL A 91 10.25 -1.16 0.37
N PHE A 92 9.38 -1.84 1.13
CA PHE A 92 9.14 -1.52 2.52
C PHE A 92 10.11 -2.28 3.42
N GLN A 93 10.83 -1.56 4.29
CA GLN A 93 11.60 -2.18 5.35
C GLN A 93 10.72 -2.58 6.54
N SER A 94 9.56 -1.90 6.69
CA SER A 94 8.58 -2.21 7.72
C SER A 94 7.21 -1.76 7.25
N HIS A 95 6.17 -2.34 7.84
CA HIS A 95 4.80 -1.91 7.61
C HIS A 95 3.95 -2.22 8.83
N GLU A 96 2.84 -1.50 8.96
CA GLU A 96 1.84 -1.78 9.97
C GLU A 96 0.45 -1.73 9.38
N VAL A 97 -0.48 -2.42 10.02
CA VAL A 97 -1.89 -2.44 9.66
C VAL A 97 -2.69 -2.13 10.91
N ARG A 98 -3.63 -1.18 10.80
CA ARG A 98 -4.51 -0.80 11.90
C ARG A 98 -5.94 -0.69 11.41
N PRO A 99 -6.93 -1.01 12.26
CA PRO A 99 -8.31 -0.60 12.00
C PRO A 99 -8.38 0.93 11.86
N PHE A 100 -9.24 1.36 10.96
CA PHE A 100 -9.37 2.78 10.64
C PHE A 100 -10.82 3.22 10.77
#